data_b7579b1a679c14d87c07bfa609cc9faa
#
_entry.id   b7579b1a679c14d87c07bfa609cc9faa
#
_cell.length_a   1.000
_cell.length_b   1.000
_cell.length_c   1.000
_cell.angle_alpha   90.00
_cell.angle_beta   90.00
_cell.angle_gamma   90.00
#
_symmetry.space_group_name_H-M   'P 1'
#
loop_
_entity.id
_entity.type
_entity.pdbx_description
1 polymer ?
#
loop_
_entity_poly.entity_id
_entity_poly.type
_entity_poly.pdbx_seq_one_letter_code
_entity_poly.pdbx_strand_id
1 'polypeptide(L)' 'MDREARSELLQMMGLVAAVVAIVILVFFAFGYLFGRLFL' A
#
# COMPACT_ATOMS: atom_id res chain seq x y z
N MET A 1 -2.35 -16.96 22.18
CA MET A 1 -2.24 -16.99 20.74
C MET A 1 -0.94 -17.66 20.33
N ASP A 2 -1.04 -18.66 19.53
CA ASP A 2 0.13 -19.36 19.07
C ASP A 2 0.89 -18.52 18.04
N ARG A 3 2.20 -18.73 17.97
CA ARG A 3 3.06 -17.98 17.07
C ARG A 3 2.63 -18.10 15.61
N GLU A 4 2.12 -19.26 15.24
CA GLU A 4 1.71 -19.53 13.87
C GLU A 4 0.51 -18.69 13.46
N ALA A 5 -0.49 -18.57 14.32
CA ALA A 5 -1.66 -17.76 14.05
C ALA A 5 -1.28 -16.27 13.95
N ARG A 6 -0.35 -15.85 14.81
CA ARG A 6 0.10 -14.47 14.80
C ARG A 6 0.90 -14.14 13.55
N SER A 7 1.71 -15.09 13.09
CA SER A 7 2.49 -14.93 11.87
C SER A 7 1.60 -14.81 10.63
N GLU A 8 0.55 -15.63 10.57
CA GLU A 8 -0.41 -15.55 9.48
C GLU A 8 -1.16 -14.22 9.46
N LEU A 9 -1.59 -13.76 10.63
CA LEU A 9 -2.27 -12.47 10.75
C LEU A 9 -1.36 -11.33 10.34
N LEU A 10 -0.12 -11.34 10.79
CA LEU A 10 0.85 -10.33 10.43
C LEU A 10 1.15 -10.33 8.93
N GLN A 11 1.22 -11.51 8.35
CA GLN A 11 1.47 -11.65 6.92
C GLN A 11 0.30 -11.09 6.10
N MET A 12 -0.92 -11.39 6.50
CA MET A 12 -2.10 -10.86 5.85
C MET A 12 -2.18 -9.34 5.97
N MET A 13 -1.94 -8.83 7.16
CA MET A 13 -1.92 -7.38 7.39
C MET A 13 -0.82 -6.71 6.58
N GLY A 14 0.35 -7.33 6.51
CA GLY A 14 1.46 -6.81 5.72
C GLY A 14 1.14 -6.72 4.24
N LEU A 15 0.49 -7.76 3.71
CA LEU A 15 0.10 -7.79 2.31
C LEU A 15 -0.93 -6.72 1.99
N VAL A 16 -1.95 -6.59 2.82
CA VAL A 16 -2.98 -5.58 2.63
C VAL A 16 -2.39 -4.18 2.73
N ALA A 17 -1.54 -3.97 3.73
CA ALA A 17 -0.88 -2.68 3.90
C ALA A 17 0.00 -2.34 2.71
N ALA A 18 0.72 -3.33 2.17
CA ALA A 18 1.57 -3.14 1.00
C ALA A 18 0.74 -2.74 -0.21
N VAL A 19 -0.37 -3.44 -0.45
CA VAL A 19 -1.26 -3.13 -1.57
C VAL A 19 -1.81 -1.71 -1.45
N VAL A 20 -2.29 -1.36 -0.27
CA VAL A 20 -2.83 -0.01 -0.02
C VAL A 20 -1.75 1.04 -0.23
N ALA A 21 -0.55 0.80 0.28
CA ALA A 21 0.56 1.74 0.12
C ALA A 21 0.92 1.93 -1.36
N ILE A 22 0.96 0.84 -2.12
CA ILE A 22 1.26 0.90 -3.55
C ILE A 22 0.18 1.71 -4.29
N VAL A 23 -1.08 1.45 -3.98
CA VAL A 23 -2.20 2.16 -4.61
C VAL A 23 -2.10 3.66 -4.32
N ILE A 24 -1.85 4.02 -3.07
CA ILE A 24 -1.71 5.43 -2.69
C ILE A 24 -0.53 6.06 -3.42
N LEU A 25 0.60 5.38 -3.49
CA LEU A 25 1.78 5.87 -4.19
C LEU A 25 1.52 6.09 -5.67
N VAL A 26 0.84 5.14 -6.31
CA VAL A 26 0.52 5.24 -7.73
C VAL A 26 -0.40 6.44 -7.99
N PHE A 27 -1.45 6.58 -7.20
CA PHE A 27 -2.37 7.72 -7.34
C PHE A 27 -1.66 9.04 -7.08
N PHE A 28 -0.80 9.06 -6.08
CA PHE A 28 -0.03 10.26 -5.75
C PHE A 28 0.90 10.63 -6.91
N ALA A 29 1.57 9.65 -7.49
CA ALA A 29 2.47 9.86 -8.62
C ALA A 29 1.71 10.37 -9.84
N PHE A 30 0.56 9.79 -10.14
CA PHE A 30 -0.28 10.23 -11.25
C PHE A 30 -0.78 11.66 -11.03
N GLY A 31 -1.25 11.95 -9.83
CA GLY A 31 -1.70 13.30 -9.49
C GLY A 31 -0.60 14.33 -9.65
N TYR A 32 0.60 13.97 -9.23
CA TYR A 32 1.74 14.87 -9.35
C TYR A 32 2.12 15.09 -10.83
N LEU A 33 2.16 14.03 -11.60
CA LEU A 33 2.50 14.11 -13.03
C LEU A 33 1.48 14.94 -13.80
N PHE A 34 0.21 14.70 -13.57
CA PHE A 34 -0.85 15.43 -14.25
C PHE A 34 -0.84 16.90 -13.85
N GLY A 35 -0.68 17.18 -12.58
CA GLY A 35 -0.60 18.55 -12.11
C GLY A 35 0.59 19.30 -12.72
N ARG A 36 1.71 18.61 -12.87
CA ARG A 36 2.90 19.20 -13.46
C ARG A 36 2.75 19.45 -14.96
N LEU A 37 2.04 18.56 -15.65
CA LEU A 37 1.83 18.70 -17.09
C LEU A 37 0.87 19.83 -17.43
N PHE A 38 -0.12 20.06 -16.59
CA PHE A 38 -1.12 21.10 -16.83
C PHE A 38 -0.66 22.48 -16.36
N LEU A 39 0.32 22.50 -15.48
CA LEU A 39 0.92 23.75 -15.03
C LEU A 39 2.29 23.93 -15.62
#